data_181ae706b6cff9fd8348615c0f2de5db
#
_entry.id   181ae706b6cff9fd8348615c0f2de5db
#
_cell.length_a   1.000
_cell.length_b   1.000
_cell.length_c   1.000
_cell.angle_alpha   90.00
_cell.angle_beta   90.00
_cell.angle_gamma   90.00
#
_symmetry.space_group_name_H-M   'P 1'
#
loop_
_entity.id
_entity.type
_entity.pdbx_description
1 polymer ?
#
loop_
_entity_poly.entity_id
_entity_poly.type
_entity_poly.pdbx_seq_one_letter_code
_entity_poly.pdbx_strand_id
1 'polypeptide(L)'
;MSVVPHTANETESGPEENAQSSPSVQDVANSALLPTDATVSTGAAGHEAAANAAALQREVVRDQVAQRIAGLADKTANRTKKATASAVAAGKVGIAKAAKIGRETVLPELGRTGAKLRERTRPERLAKDYREFLLWLHANVLDSAIERLFFVPTKGHVPLASLTVRGHNRASGHDYKPSPYFVFKWALSAVDDEDISRMSFIDYGAGKGRVMLLASQLPFTAVGGIEFAEELHDNATMNIAQFPRSRMKCRNVECALDDVVNITPLDGEAVHYFFSPFAPEIFAEVLRGIVASYHARPRRLYVILIDMDAAEFMHKTGAFREVKLPPAERMQAQTLSPYKIAVYRSLA
;
A
#
# COMPACT_ATOMS: atom_id res chain seq x y z
N MET A 1 -44.83 -42.43 -29.22
CA MET A 1 -45.80 -41.60 -29.96
C MET A 1 -45.16 -40.22 -30.02
N SER A 2 -44.41 -39.90 -31.07
CA SER A 2 -44.85 -39.26 -32.32
C SER A 2 -45.62 -37.96 -31.97
N VAL A 3 -45.18 -36.75 -32.38
CA VAL A 3 -44.93 -36.27 -33.73
C VAL A 3 -44.30 -34.89 -33.65
N VAL A 4 -43.28 -34.63 -34.50
CA VAL A 4 -42.84 -33.29 -35.00
C VAL A 4 -43.71 -33.04 -36.28
N PRO A 5 -43.98 -31.80 -36.71
CA PRO A 5 -43.21 -31.17 -37.77
C PRO A 5 -43.11 -29.61 -37.68
N HIS A 6 -41.97 -29.03 -38.14
CA HIS A 6 -41.71 -28.32 -39.42
C HIS A 6 -42.53 -27.06 -39.74
N THR A 7 -41.90 -25.99 -40.03
CA THR A 7 -41.48 -25.15 -41.18
C THR A 7 -41.65 -23.69 -40.82
N ALA A 8 -41.04 -22.65 -41.39
CA ALA A 8 -40.08 -22.35 -42.40
C ALA A 8 -39.72 -20.85 -42.32
N ASN A 9 -38.53 -20.55 -42.68
CA ASN A 9 -38.04 -19.41 -43.45
C ASN A 9 -38.87 -18.13 -43.65
N GLU A 10 -38.33 -16.98 -43.25
CA GLU A 10 -38.29 -15.82 -44.16
C GLU A 10 -37.13 -14.88 -43.82
N THR A 11 -36.43 -14.49 -44.88
CA THR A 11 -35.29 -13.58 -44.96
C THR A 11 -35.77 -12.13 -45.03
N GLU A 12 -35.17 -11.22 -44.23
CA GLU A 12 -35.12 -9.80 -44.62
C GLU A 12 -33.73 -9.20 -44.32
N SER A 13 -33.19 -8.56 -45.35
CA SER A 13 -31.90 -7.96 -45.50
C SER A 13 -31.91 -6.46 -45.12
N GLY A 14 -30.84 -5.98 -44.43
CA GLY A 14 -30.29 -4.64 -44.50
C GLY A 14 -30.29 -3.85 -43.20
N PRO A 15 -29.46 -2.79 -43.05
CA PRO A 15 -28.21 -2.52 -43.73
C PRO A 15 -26.98 -2.52 -42.81
N GLU A 16 -25.79 -2.61 -43.37
CA GLU A 16 -24.48 -2.54 -42.72
C GLU A 16 -24.27 -1.16 -42.01
N GLU A 17 -24.13 -1.20 -40.73
CA GLU A 17 -23.66 -0.06 -39.93
C GLU A 17 -22.19 -0.27 -39.55
N ASN A 18 -21.38 0.64 -40.01
CA ASN A 18 -19.94 0.70 -39.94
C ASN A 18 -19.46 0.80 -38.49
N ALA A 19 -19.20 -0.33 -37.82
CA ALA A 19 -18.68 -0.39 -36.48
C ALA A 19 -17.16 -0.24 -36.54
N GLN A 20 -16.67 0.96 -36.26
CA GLN A 20 -15.27 1.18 -35.88
C GLN A 20 -14.94 0.29 -34.68
N SER A 21 -14.04 -0.68 -34.88
CA SER A 21 -13.56 -1.59 -33.85
C SER A 21 -12.80 -0.80 -32.78
N SER A 22 -13.36 -0.73 -31.60
CA SER A 22 -12.65 -0.34 -30.38
C SER A 22 -11.52 -1.35 -30.13
N PRO A 23 -10.32 -0.89 -29.71
CA PRO A 23 -9.20 -1.78 -29.45
C PRO A 23 -9.58 -2.80 -28.38
N SER A 24 -9.17 -4.06 -28.58
CA SER A 24 -9.48 -5.17 -27.68
C SER A 24 -8.85 -4.94 -26.29
N VAL A 25 -9.53 -5.43 -25.27
CA VAL A 25 -9.05 -5.39 -23.87
C VAL A 25 -7.64 -5.99 -23.71
N GLN A 26 -7.23 -6.84 -24.68
CA GLN A 26 -5.91 -7.43 -24.77
C GLN A 26 -4.81 -6.42 -25.12
N ASP A 27 -5.12 -5.41 -25.94
CA ASP A 27 -4.15 -4.39 -26.35
C ASP A 27 -3.85 -3.39 -25.24
N VAL A 28 -4.83 -3.13 -24.38
CA VAL A 28 -4.66 -2.28 -23.21
C VAL A 28 -3.91 -3.01 -22.08
N ALA A 29 -4.11 -4.31 -21.95
CA ALA A 29 -3.42 -5.15 -20.96
C ALA A 29 -1.91 -5.32 -21.31
N ASN A 30 -1.58 -5.43 -22.58
CA ASN A 30 -0.19 -5.53 -23.05
C ASN A 30 0.57 -4.19 -22.94
N SER A 31 -0.11 -3.07 -22.99
CA SER A 31 0.50 -1.74 -22.78
C SER A 31 0.83 -1.44 -21.30
N ALA A 32 0.20 -2.13 -20.36
CA ALA A 32 0.44 -1.96 -18.93
C ALA A 32 1.51 -2.91 -18.35
N LEU A 33 1.95 -3.90 -19.12
CA LEU A 33 3.06 -4.78 -18.79
C LEU A 33 4.33 -4.17 -19.39
N LEU A 34 5.13 -3.50 -18.56
CA LEU A 34 6.50 -3.15 -18.93
C LEU A 34 7.24 -4.44 -19.34
N PRO A 35 8.00 -4.43 -20.47
CA PRO A 35 8.70 -5.60 -20.94
C PRO A 35 9.72 -6.06 -19.90
N THR A 36 9.69 -7.34 -19.58
CA THR A 36 10.60 -8.00 -18.64
C THR A 36 11.92 -8.43 -19.26
N ASP A 37 12.27 -7.93 -20.44
CA ASP A 37 13.55 -8.22 -21.07
C ASP A 37 14.14 -6.96 -21.71
N ALA A 38 14.76 -6.14 -20.85
CA ALA A 38 15.87 -5.31 -21.26
C ALA A 38 16.94 -5.44 -20.16
N THR A 39 17.95 -6.23 -20.43
CA THR A 39 19.25 -6.13 -19.78
C THR A 39 19.81 -4.74 -20.08
N VAL A 40 19.31 -3.74 -19.35
CA VAL A 40 19.91 -2.43 -19.32
C VAL A 40 21.07 -2.52 -18.34
N SER A 41 22.26 -2.56 -18.87
CA SER A 41 23.49 -2.20 -18.18
C SER A 41 23.25 -0.85 -17.49
N THR A 42 22.84 -0.87 -16.23
CA THR A 42 22.75 0.33 -15.38
C THR A 42 24.17 0.69 -14.95
N GLY A 43 24.90 1.32 -15.87
CA GLY A 43 26.13 2.02 -15.56
C GLY A 43 25.84 3.21 -14.63
N ALA A 44 26.87 3.71 -13.94
CA ALA A 44 26.85 4.82 -13.00
C ALA A 44 26.01 6.05 -13.43
N ALA A 45 25.81 6.26 -14.73
CA ALA A 45 24.99 7.32 -15.31
C ALA A 45 23.48 7.24 -14.94
N GLY A 46 22.92 6.04 -14.74
CA GLY A 46 21.50 5.89 -14.35
C GLY A 46 21.24 6.29 -12.90
N HIS A 47 22.20 6.03 -12.02
CA HIS A 47 22.12 6.44 -10.61
C HIS A 47 22.28 7.95 -10.45
N GLU A 48 23.11 8.57 -11.26
CA GLU A 48 23.34 10.01 -11.26
C GLU A 48 22.12 10.77 -11.81
N ALA A 49 21.49 10.27 -12.86
CA ALA A 49 20.25 10.83 -13.40
C ALA A 49 19.06 10.77 -12.40
N ALA A 50 18.90 9.69 -11.66
CA ALA A 50 17.87 9.55 -10.65
C ALA A 50 18.12 10.45 -9.43
N ALA A 51 19.39 10.58 -9.00
CA ALA A 51 19.79 11.48 -7.94
C ALA A 51 19.60 12.95 -8.33
N ASN A 52 19.92 13.30 -9.57
CA ASN A 52 19.73 14.64 -10.13
C ASN A 52 18.24 14.98 -10.28
N ALA A 53 17.39 14.03 -10.70
CA ALA A 53 15.94 14.22 -10.76
C ALA A 53 15.32 14.46 -9.37
N ALA A 54 15.76 13.71 -8.35
CA ALA A 54 15.33 13.90 -6.97
C ALA A 54 15.82 15.24 -6.38
N ALA A 55 17.04 15.66 -6.73
CA ALA A 55 17.58 16.96 -6.34
C ALA A 55 16.80 18.10 -7.00
N LEU A 56 16.51 18.00 -8.30
CA LEU A 56 15.72 18.97 -9.04
C LEU A 56 14.28 19.10 -8.50
N GLN A 57 13.64 17.98 -8.14
CA GLN A 57 12.33 18.00 -7.48
C GLN A 57 12.35 18.70 -6.12
N ARG A 58 13.41 18.46 -5.31
CA ARG A 58 13.59 19.16 -4.03
C ARG A 58 13.76 20.66 -4.22
N GLU A 59 14.46 21.05 -5.26
CA GLU A 59 14.71 22.46 -5.58
C GLU A 59 13.42 23.14 -6.07
N VAL A 60 12.65 22.52 -6.94
CA VAL A 60 11.34 23.00 -7.40
C VAL A 60 10.35 23.17 -6.24
N VAL A 61 10.28 22.18 -5.33
CA VAL A 61 9.43 22.28 -4.14
C VAL A 61 9.91 23.40 -3.20
N ARG A 62 11.23 23.56 -3.02
CA ARG A 62 11.80 24.64 -2.22
C ARG A 62 11.48 26.01 -2.79
N ASP A 63 11.58 26.16 -4.11
CA ASP A 63 11.29 27.43 -4.80
C ASP A 63 9.79 27.77 -4.80
N GLN A 64 8.91 26.78 -4.96
CA GLN A 64 7.46 26.97 -4.83
C GLN A 64 7.06 27.38 -3.41
N VAL A 65 7.69 26.80 -2.39
CA VAL A 65 7.48 27.17 -0.98
C VAL A 65 8.02 28.58 -0.74
N ALA A 66 9.21 28.93 -1.25
CA ALA A 66 9.79 30.25 -1.13
C ALA A 66 8.93 31.33 -1.81
N GLN A 67 8.41 31.06 -3.01
CA GLN A 67 7.50 31.97 -3.73
C GLN A 67 6.16 32.17 -3.01
N ARG A 68 5.60 31.10 -2.40
CA ARG A 68 4.39 31.22 -1.57
C ARG A 68 4.63 32.03 -0.30
N ILE A 69 5.80 31.88 0.33
CA ILE A 69 6.20 32.66 1.51
C ILE A 69 6.37 34.14 1.13
N ALA A 70 7.05 34.42 0.02
CA ALA A 70 7.22 35.77 -0.51
C ALA A 70 5.87 36.42 -0.85
N GLY A 71 4.96 35.70 -1.51
CA GLY A 71 3.62 36.18 -1.84
C GLY A 71 2.73 36.45 -0.61
N LEU A 72 2.89 35.67 0.48
CA LEU A 72 2.22 35.92 1.77
C LEU A 72 2.82 37.14 2.48
N ALA A 73 4.13 37.30 2.47
CA ALA A 73 4.84 38.44 3.03
C ALA A 73 4.43 39.75 2.31
N ASP A 74 4.36 39.72 0.99
CA ASP A 74 3.92 40.87 0.16
C ASP A 74 2.46 41.24 0.41
N LYS A 75 1.55 40.28 0.51
CA LYS A 75 0.13 40.53 0.85
C LYS A 75 -0.01 41.15 2.23
N THR A 76 0.79 40.71 3.20
CA THR A 76 0.80 41.26 4.56
C THR A 76 1.42 42.64 4.59
N ALA A 77 2.54 42.87 3.90
CA ALA A 77 3.18 44.16 3.76
C ALA A 77 2.25 45.20 3.07
N ASN A 78 1.53 44.78 2.02
CA ASN A 78 0.57 45.66 1.31
C ASN A 78 -0.68 45.98 2.15
N ARG A 79 -1.18 45.03 2.96
CA ARG A 79 -2.25 45.31 3.96
C ARG A 79 -1.78 46.31 5.01
N THR A 80 -0.55 46.14 5.50
CA THR A 80 0.04 47.04 6.50
C THR A 80 0.27 48.45 5.92
N LYS A 81 0.82 48.56 4.69
CA LYS A 81 0.97 49.85 3.99
C LYS A 81 -0.36 50.53 3.77
N LYS A 82 -1.41 49.80 3.37
CA LYS A 82 -2.75 50.34 3.15
C LYS A 82 -3.41 50.80 4.46
N ALA A 83 -3.24 50.07 5.54
CA ALA A 83 -3.75 50.43 6.87
C ALA A 83 -3.03 51.66 7.44
N THR A 84 -1.69 51.73 7.34
CA THR A 84 -0.90 52.93 7.76
C THR A 84 -1.17 54.15 6.91
N ALA A 85 -1.27 54.00 5.58
CA ALA A 85 -1.61 55.10 4.67
C ALA A 85 -3.02 55.66 4.95
N SER A 86 -4.00 54.76 5.23
CA SER A 86 -5.37 55.18 5.61
C SER A 86 -5.40 55.92 6.96
N ALA A 87 -4.62 55.47 7.93
CA ALA A 87 -4.51 56.09 9.25
C ALA A 87 -3.80 57.46 9.21
N VAL A 88 -2.79 57.60 8.33
CA VAL A 88 -2.09 58.89 8.07
C VAL A 88 -2.96 59.86 7.28
N ALA A 89 -3.70 59.40 6.24
CA ALA A 89 -4.60 60.20 5.45
C ALA A 89 -5.80 60.74 6.25
N ALA A 90 -6.21 60.04 7.31
CA ALA A 90 -7.32 60.46 8.19
C ALA A 90 -6.93 61.57 9.18
N GLY A 91 -5.66 62.03 9.21
CA GLY A 91 -5.20 63.19 10.02
C GLY A 91 -5.37 63.03 11.53
N LYS A 92 -5.70 61.83 12.02
CA LYS A 92 -6.16 61.57 13.39
C LYS A 92 -5.13 60.83 14.31
N VAL A 93 -3.96 60.46 13.76
CA VAL A 93 -3.04 59.65 14.54
C VAL A 93 -1.60 60.12 14.38
N GLY A 94 -0.99 60.69 15.41
CA GLY A 94 0.42 61.05 15.48
C GLY A 94 1.31 59.81 15.31
N ILE A 95 2.55 60.01 14.84
CA ILE A 95 3.55 58.94 14.52
C ILE A 95 3.71 57.94 15.73
N ALA A 96 3.63 58.42 16.97
CA ALA A 96 3.72 57.59 18.18
C ALA A 96 2.55 56.60 18.29
N LYS A 97 1.35 56.99 17.87
CA LYS A 97 0.13 56.13 17.91
C LYS A 97 0.15 55.11 16.76
N ALA A 98 0.67 55.46 15.60
CA ALA A 98 0.89 54.54 14.49
C ALA A 98 1.96 53.47 14.83
N ALA A 99 3.06 53.87 15.50
CA ALA A 99 4.07 52.94 16.00
C ALA A 99 3.54 52.00 17.10
N LYS A 100 2.63 52.48 17.95
CA LYS A 100 1.97 51.69 18.99
C LYS A 100 1.05 50.62 18.35
N ILE A 101 0.24 51.02 17.37
CA ILE A 101 -0.63 50.10 16.63
C ILE A 101 0.20 49.04 15.88
N GLY A 102 1.35 49.41 15.29
CA GLY A 102 2.28 48.48 14.65
C GLY A 102 2.82 47.45 15.59
N ARG A 103 3.19 47.86 16.82
CA ARG A 103 3.73 46.94 17.86
C ARG A 103 2.63 46.06 18.48
N GLU A 104 1.45 46.58 18.73
CA GLU A 104 0.41 45.88 19.44
C GLU A 104 -0.44 44.97 18.55
N THR A 105 -0.58 45.28 17.25
CA THR A 105 -1.46 44.53 16.37
C THR A 105 -0.69 43.75 15.28
N VAL A 106 0.30 44.34 14.64
CA VAL A 106 0.95 43.76 13.45
C VAL A 106 2.07 42.80 13.82
N LEU A 107 2.91 43.13 14.80
CA LEU A 107 4.00 42.24 15.24
C LEU A 107 3.50 40.92 15.87
N PRO A 108 2.46 40.90 16.73
CA PRO A 108 1.89 39.66 17.24
C PRO A 108 1.25 38.80 16.15
N GLU A 109 0.57 39.40 15.14
CA GLU A 109 0.00 38.64 14.04
C GLU A 109 1.08 38.03 13.13
N LEU A 110 2.15 38.78 12.84
CA LEU A 110 3.31 38.25 12.11
C LEU A 110 3.99 37.12 12.90
N GLY A 111 4.13 37.28 14.23
CA GLY A 111 4.63 36.23 15.09
C GLY A 111 3.78 34.98 15.09
N ARG A 112 2.46 35.10 15.16
CA ARG A 112 1.50 33.97 15.08
C ARG A 112 1.53 33.29 13.71
N THR A 113 1.62 34.07 12.63
CA THR A 113 1.71 33.54 11.27
C THR A 113 3.04 32.82 11.05
N GLY A 114 4.14 33.39 11.53
CA GLY A 114 5.46 32.76 11.51
C GLY A 114 5.52 31.48 12.35
N ALA A 115 4.91 31.46 13.53
CA ALA A 115 4.82 30.27 14.36
C ALA A 115 3.99 29.16 13.70
N LYS A 116 2.82 29.49 13.13
CA LYS A 116 2.00 28.54 12.36
C LYS A 116 2.73 27.98 11.15
N LEU A 117 3.52 28.81 10.46
CA LEU A 117 4.31 28.38 9.32
C LEU A 117 5.46 27.44 9.76
N ARG A 118 6.18 27.80 10.84
CA ARG A 118 7.22 26.93 11.42
C ARG A 118 6.66 25.60 11.90
N GLU A 119 5.46 25.59 12.48
CA GLU A 119 4.78 24.36 12.88
C GLU A 119 4.39 23.50 11.67
N ARG A 120 3.91 24.10 10.59
CA ARG A 120 3.58 23.39 9.34
C ARG A 120 4.80 22.84 8.61
N THR A 121 5.96 23.47 8.74
CA THR A 121 7.22 23.05 8.09
C THR A 121 8.09 22.17 8.98
N ARG A 122 7.63 21.74 10.16
CA ARG A 122 8.35 20.75 10.97
C ARG A 122 8.53 19.45 10.18
N PRO A 123 9.74 18.88 10.15
CA PRO A 123 10.01 17.65 9.39
C PRO A 123 9.04 16.50 9.72
N GLU A 124 8.67 16.38 11.00
CA GLU A 124 7.73 15.35 11.48
C GLU A 124 6.33 15.51 10.88
N ARG A 125 5.86 16.77 10.76
CA ARG A 125 4.55 17.07 10.18
C ARG A 125 4.55 16.85 8.68
N LEU A 126 5.61 17.26 7.98
CA LEU A 126 5.78 17.00 6.55
C LEU A 126 5.84 15.49 6.27
N ALA A 127 6.54 14.72 7.11
CA ALA A 127 6.60 13.28 6.99
C ALA A 127 5.22 12.63 7.21
N LYS A 128 4.44 13.14 8.19
CA LYS A 128 3.07 12.68 8.43
C LYS A 128 2.16 12.99 7.24
N ASP A 129 2.15 14.25 6.76
CA ASP A 129 1.34 14.68 5.61
C ASP A 129 1.70 13.88 4.35
N TYR A 130 2.98 13.59 4.16
CA TYR A 130 3.45 12.74 3.07
C TYR A 130 2.97 11.29 3.20
N ARG A 131 3.04 10.72 4.40
CA ARG A 131 2.50 9.37 4.66
C ARG A 131 0.99 9.32 4.42
N GLU A 132 0.23 10.31 4.86
CA GLU A 132 -1.21 10.41 4.62
C GLU A 132 -1.52 10.52 3.11
N PHE A 133 -0.74 11.30 2.38
CA PHE A 133 -0.83 11.37 0.92
C PHE A 133 -0.56 10.02 0.26
N LEU A 134 0.47 9.30 0.68
CA LEU A 134 0.77 7.96 0.15
C LEU A 134 -0.35 6.96 0.45
N LEU A 135 -0.91 6.99 1.68
CA LEU A 135 -2.06 6.16 2.03
C LEU A 135 -3.26 6.44 1.12
N TRP A 136 -3.55 7.72 0.91
CA TRP A 136 -4.62 8.14 -0.01
C TRP A 136 -4.34 7.69 -1.45
N LEU A 137 -3.12 7.88 -1.95
CA LEU A 137 -2.70 7.49 -3.30
C LEU A 137 -2.87 5.99 -3.53
N HIS A 138 -2.37 5.17 -2.62
CA HIS A 138 -2.52 3.72 -2.70
C HIS A 138 -3.99 3.31 -2.68
N ALA A 139 -4.76 3.78 -1.70
CA ALA A 139 -6.15 3.35 -1.52
C ALA A 139 -7.07 3.82 -2.67
N ASN A 140 -6.91 5.04 -3.17
CA ASN A 140 -7.88 5.65 -4.09
C ASN A 140 -7.48 5.58 -5.57
N VAL A 141 -6.19 5.49 -5.87
CA VAL A 141 -5.70 5.48 -7.25
C VAL A 141 -5.16 4.10 -7.61
N LEU A 142 -4.08 3.67 -6.97
CA LEU A 142 -3.35 2.47 -7.38
C LEU A 142 -4.16 1.20 -7.15
N ASP A 143 -4.67 0.99 -5.93
CA ASP A 143 -5.47 -0.19 -5.61
C ASP A 143 -6.81 -0.21 -6.35
N SER A 144 -7.40 0.97 -6.61
CA SER A 144 -8.64 1.05 -7.38
C SER A 144 -8.46 0.60 -8.82
N ALA A 145 -7.32 0.94 -9.44
CA ALA A 145 -7.00 0.48 -10.78
C ALA A 145 -6.78 -1.04 -10.81
N ILE A 146 -6.08 -1.58 -9.81
CA ILE A 146 -5.82 -3.02 -9.69
C ILE A 146 -7.12 -3.80 -9.47
N GLU A 147 -8.03 -3.34 -8.60
CA GLU A 147 -9.32 -4.01 -8.38
C GLU A 147 -10.19 -4.07 -9.63
N ARG A 148 -10.22 -2.98 -10.40
CA ARG A 148 -10.94 -3.00 -11.68
C ARG A 148 -10.35 -4.03 -12.65
N LEU A 149 -9.01 -4.18 -12.65
CA LEU A 149 -8.33 -5.15 -13.47
C LEU A 149 -8.63 -6.60 -13.03
N PHE A 150 -8.81 -6.85 -11.73
CA PHE A 150 -9.01 -8.19 -11.18
C PHE A 150 -10.47 -8.57 -10.96
N PHE A 151 -11.39 -7.60 -11.06
CA PHE A 151 -12.83 -7.80 -10.89
C PHE A 151 -13.22 -8.37 -9.51
N VAL A 152 -12.45 -8.10 -8.47
CA VAL A 152 -12.72 -8.57 -7.09
C VAL A 152 -12.77 -7.43 -6.09
N PRO A 153 -13.83 -7.35 -5.25
CA PRO A 153 -14.04 -6.25 -4.31
C PRO A 153 -13.25 -6.50 -3.00
N THR A 154 -11.99 -6.12 -2.96
CA THR A 154 -11.17 -6.24 -1.76
C THR A 154 -10.94 -4.91 -1.02
N LYS A 155 -11.43 -3.78 -1.55
CA LYS A 155 -11.30 -2.45 -0.96
C LYS A 155 -12.14 -2.24 0.30
N GLY A 156 -11.83 -1.12 0.93
CA GLY A 156 -12.57 -0.57 2.05
C GLY A 156 -11.94 -0.93 3.39
N HIS A 157 -12.28 -0.13 4.37
CA HIS A 157 -11.98 -0.36 5.78
C HIS A 157 -13.21 -0.98 6.42
N VAL A 158 -13.02 -2.04 7.21
CA VAL A 158 -14.11 -2.68 7.97
C VAL A 158 -13.70 -2.70 9.44
N PRO A 159 -14.44 -2.00 10.32
CA PRO A 159 -14.17 -2.03 11.74
C PRO A 159 -14.35 -3.42 12.33
N LEU A 160 -13.40 -3.90 13.11
CA LEU A 160 -13.49 -5.20 13.79
C LEU A 160 -14.74 -5.33 14.66
N ALA A 161 -15.19 -4.22 15.23
CA ALA A 161 -16.40 -4.18 16.05
C ALA A 161 -17.66 -4.62 15.29
N SER A 162 -17.69 -4.49 13.96
CA SER A 162 -18.82 -4.86 13.11
C SER A 162 -18.75 -6.29 12.59
N LEU A 163 -17.76 -7.08 12.98
CA LEU A 163 -17.50 -8.42 12.45
C LEU A 163 -17.83 -9.50 13.49
N THR A 164 -18.29 -10.65 13.00
CA THR A 164 -18.45 -11.88 13.76
C THR A 164 -17.12 -12.62 13.80
N VAL A 165 -16.51 -12.74 14.98
CA VAL A 165 -15.17 -13.29 15.14
C VAL A 165 -15.22 -14.63 15.84
N ARG A 166 -14.52 -15.63 15.31
CA ARG A 166 -14.29 -16.92 15.96
C ARG A 166 -13.09 -16.86 16.89
N GLY A 167 -13.14 -17.62 17.98
CA GLY A 167 -12.07 -17.71 18.98
C GLY A 167 -12.14 -16.63 20.05
N HIS A 168 -11.09 -16.57 20.86
CA HIS A 168 -11.02 -15.71 22.05
C HIS A 168 -10.19 -14.43 21.86
N ASN A 169 -9.48 -14.31 20.73
CA ASN A 169 -8.50 -13.24 20.47
C ASN A 169 -9.09 -11.99 19.80
N ARG A 170 -10.43 -11.80 19.86
CA ARG A 170 -11.09 -10.62 19.27
C ARG A 170 -10.45 -9.29 19.68
N ALA A 171 -10.12 -9.15 20.97
CA ALA A 171 -9.55 -7.91 21.51
C ALA A 171 -8.15 -7.58 20.96
N SER A 172 -7.45 -8.59 20.43
CA SER A 172 -6.10 -8.49 19.86
C SER A 172 -6.10 -8.33 18.34
N GLY A 173 -7.25 -8.44 17.69
CA GLY A 173 -7.36 -8.24 16.23
C GLY A 173 -7.41 -6.76 15.87
N HIS A 174 -7.10 -6.46 14.61
CA HIS A 174 -7.17 -5.11 14.05
C HIS A 174 -8.32 -4.98 13.04
N ASP A 175 -8.72 -3.74 12.77
CA ASP A 175 -9.66 -3.44 11.70
C ASP A 175 -9.13 -3.91 10.35
N TYR A 176 -10.01 -4.41 9.49
CA TYR A 176 -9.63 -4.79 8.15
C TYR A 176 -9.18 -3.58 7.33
N LYS A 177 -7.99 -3.68 6.78
CA LYS A 177 -7.42 -2.79 5.76
C LYS A 177 -6.71 -3.65 4.72
N PRO A 178 -7.00 -3.47 3.42
CA PRO A 178 -6.34 -4.28 2.41
C PRO A 178 -4.85 -3.90 2.28
N SER A 179 -3.97 -4.88 2.15
CA SER A 179 -2.57 -4.66 1.79
C SER A 179 -2.48 -3.97 0.42
N PRO A 180 -1.75 -2.86 0.29
CA PRO A 180 -1.55 -2.23 -1.01
C PRO A 180 -0.76 -3.16 -1.96
N TYR A 181 -1.16 -3.20 -3.22
CA TYR A 181 -0.55 -4.06 -4.24
C TYR A 181 0.97 -3.90 -4.33
N PHE A 182 1.45 -2.67 -4.43
CA PHE A 182 2.88 -2.43 -4.57
C PHE A 182 3.69 -2.77 -3.33
N VAL A 183 3.10 -2.62 -2.13
CA VAL A 183 3.74 -3.02 -0.87
C VAL A 183 3.97 -4.53 -0.85
N PHE A 184 2.96 -5.32 -1.25
CA PHE A 184 3.10 -6.76 -1.42
C PHE A 184 4.20 -7.10 -2.44
N LYS A 185 4.17 -6.46 -3.62
CA LYS A 185 5.15 -6.70 -4.68
C LYS A 185 6.59 -6.39 -4.22
N TRP A 186 6.81 -5.26 -3.56
CA TRP A 186 8.13 -4.91 -3.04
C TRP A 186 8.60 -5.88 -1.97
N ALA A 187 7.73 -6.26 -1.03
CA ALA A 187 8.08 -7.19 0.02
C ALA A 187 8.48 -8.56 -0.55
N LEU A 188 7.73 -9.04 -1.54
CA LEU A 188 7.97 -10.33 -2.16
C LEU A 188 9.24 -10.35 -3.02
N SER A 189 9.72 -9.21 -3.51
CA SER A 189 10.98 -9.14 -4.27
C SER A 189 12.23 -9.54 -3.48
N ALA A 190 12.12 -9.69 -2.16
CA ALA A 190 13.20 -10.23 -1.33
C ALA A 190 13.20 -11.77 -1.24
N VAL A 191 12.18 -12.42 -1.79
CA VAL A 191 12.12 -13.88 -1.92
C VAL A 191 12.70 -14.26 -3.27
N ASP A 192 13.67 -15.15 -3.29
CA ASP A 192 14.31 -15.60 -4.52
C ASP A 192 13.30 -16.30 -5.44
N ASP A 193 13.24 -15.93 -6.72
CA ASP A 193 12.25 -16.46 -7.67
C ASP A 193 12.34 -17.98 -7.85
N GLU A 194 13.54 -18.55 -7.78
CA GLU A 194 13.76 -20.00 -7.85
C GLU A 194 13.12 -20.75 -6.68
N ASP A 195 12.97 -20.09 -5.54
CA ASP A 195 12.40 -20.66 -4.33
C ASP A 195 10.88 -20.71 -4.37
N ILE A 196 10.24 -19.72 -4.98
CA ILE A 196 8.77 -19.56 -4.99
C ILE A 196 8.06 -20.84 -5.50
N SER A 197 8.61 -21.52 -6.50
CA SER A 197 7.99 -22.72 -7.08
C SER A 197 8.00 -23.95 -6.17
N ARG A 198 8.76 -23.91 -5.08
CA ARG A 198 8.84 -24.96 -4.07
C ARG A 198 8.13 -24.62 -2.77
N MET A 199 7.78 -23.35 -2.60
CA MET A 199 7.21 -22.82 -1.37
C MET A 199 5.69 -22.77 -1.39
N SER A 200 5.11 -22.87 -0.20
CA SER A 200 3.74 -22.42 0.05
C SER A 200 3.75 -20.97 0.53
N PHE A 201 2.66 -20.25 0.27
CA PHE A 201 2.43 -18.90 0.77
C PHE A 201 1.31 -18.91 1.80
N ILE A 202 1.50 -18.23 2.94
CA ILE A 202 0.51 -18.19 4.02
C ILE A 202 0.29 -16.73 4.43
N ASP A 203 -0.96 -16.26 4.33
CA ASP A 203 -1.42 -14.93 4.73
C ASP A 203 -2.12 -15.00 6.09
N TYR A 204 -1.53 -14.40 7.11
CA TYR A 204 -2.07 -14.35 8.46
C TYR A 204 -2.92 -13.10 8.66
N GLY A 205 -4.25 -13.30 8.78
CA GLY A 205 -5.24 -12.24 8.70
C GLY A 205 -5.57 -11.89 7.25
N ALA A 206 -6.03 -12.89 6.51
CA ALA A 206 -6.22 -12.80 5.05
C ALA A 206 -7.27 -11.76 4.63
N GLY A 207 -8.13 -11.33 5.55
CA GLY A 207 -9.18 -10.38 5.26
C GLY A 207 -10.07 -10.84 4.13
N LYS A 208 -10.26 -9.99 3.11
CA LYS A 208 -11.02 -10.34 1.89
C LYS A 208 -10.19 -11.11 0.84
N GLY A 209 -9.02 -11.64 1.20
CA GLY A 209 -8.20 -12.50 0.36
C GLY A 209 -7.33 -11.80 -0.70
N ARG A 210 -7.16 -10.46 -0.64
CA ARG A 210 -6.38 -9.72 -1.65
C ARG A 210 -4.98 -10.29 -1.86
N VAL A 211 -4.23 -10.48 -0.78
CA VAL A 211 -2.84 -10.96 -0.84
C VAL A 211 -2.78 -12.38 -1.36
N MET A 212 -3.72 -13.23 -0.99
CA MET A 212 -3.87 -14.58 -1.53
C MET A 212 -4.05 -14.59 -3.04
N LEU A 213 -4.91 -13.70 -3.58
CA LEU A 213 -5.13 -13.57 -5.02
C LEU A 213 -3.87 -13.06 -5.75
N LEU A 214 -3.12 -12.17 -5.14
CA LEU A 214 -1.84 -11.70 -5.68
C LEU A 214 -0.80 -12.82 -5.67
N ALA A 215 -0.68 -13.56 -4.57
CA ALA A 215 0.21 -14.70 -4.46
C ALA A 215 -0.16 -15.84 -5.44
N SER A 216 -1.45 -16.05 -5.71
CA SER A 216 -1.91 -17.09 -6.66
C SER A 216 -1.44 -16.86 -8.10
N GLN A 217 -1.07 -15.64 -8.46
CA GLN A 217 -0.50 -15.32 -9.77
C GLN A 217 0.97 -15.76 -9.92
N LEU A 218 1.58 -16.20 -8.84
CA LEU A 218 2.94 -16.72 -8.78
C LEU A 218 2.92 -18.24 -8.64
N PRO A 219 4.00 -18.94 -9.01
CA PRO A 219 4.01 -20.40 -9.06
C PRO A 219 4.23 -21.05 -7.68
N PHE A 220 3.61 -20.55 -6.63
CA PHE A 220 3.60 -21.21 -5.32
C PHE A 220 2.96 -22.60 -5.42
N THR A 221 3.39 -23.55 -4.58
CA THR A 221 2.79 -24.90 -4.50
C THR A 221 1.37 -24.84 -3.92
N ALA A 222 1.16 -23.96 -2.95
CA ALA A 222 -0.14 -23.67 -2.35
C ALA A 222 -0.16 -22.23 -1.83
N VAL A 223 -1.34 -21.63 -1.78
CA VAL A 223 -1.60 -20.33 -1.16
C VAL A 223 -2.69 -20.51 -0.12
N GLY A 224 -2.32 -20.38 1.16
CA GLY A 224 -3.24 -20.41 2.29
C GLY A 224 -3.49 -19.04 2.86
N GLY A 225 -4.66 -18.83 3.44
CA GLY A 225 -4.98 -17.69 4.27
C GLY A 225 -5.68 -18.12 5.54
N ILE A 226 -5.47 -17.40 6.62
CA ILE A 226 -6.19 -17.61 7.88
C ILE A 226 -6.94 -16.32 8.18
N GLU A 227 -8.24 -16.43 8.39
CA GLU A 227 -9.10 -15.30 8.75
C GLU A 227 -10.08 -15.74 9.85
N PHE A 228 -10.18 -14.96 10.92
CA PHE A 228 -11.02 -15.30 12.05
C PHE A 228 -12.42 -14.65 12.01
N ALA A 229 -12.60 -13.64 11.15
CA ALA A 229 -13.88 -12.96 10.97
C ALA A 229 -14.68 -13.63 9.85
N GLU A 230 -15.89 -14.09 10.17
CA GLU A 230 -16.74 -14.87 9.25
C GLU A 230 -17.04 -14.10 7.96
N GLU A 231 -17.43 -12.84 8.05
CA GLU A 231 -17.80 -12.01 6.90
C GLU A 231 -16.60 -11.73 5.98
N LEU A 232 -15.39 -11.60 6.53
CA LEU A 232 -14.17 -11.41 5.75
C LEU A 232 -13.74 -12.71 5.08
N HIS A 233 -13.78 -13.83 5.79
CA HIS A 233 -13.52 -15.16 5.27
C HIS A 233 -14.47 -15.50 4.09
N ASP A 234 -15.77 -15.24 4.25
CA ASP A 234 -16.76 -15.50 3.19
C ASP A 234 -16.48 -14.63 1.95
N ASN A 235 -16.12 -13.36 2.16
CA ASN A 235 -15.65 -12.49 1.09
C ASN A 235 -14.38 -13.05 0.41
N ALA A 236 -13.40 -13.53 1.18
CA ALA A 236 -12.18 -14.13 0.64
C ALA A 236 -12.49 -15.35 -0.23
N THR A 237 -13.32 -16.26 0.28
CA THR A 237 -13.74 -17.48 -0.43
C THR A 237 -14.48 -17.15 -1.72
N MET A 238 -15.40 -16.19 -1.69
CA MET A 238 -16.11 -15.71 -2.88
C MET A 238 -15.14 -15.07 -3.89
N ASN A 239 -14.23 -14.23 -3.43
CA ASN A 239 -13.24 -13.58 -4.29
C ASN A 239 -12.30 -14.61 -4.96
N ILE A 240 -11.89 -15.65 -4.24
CA ILE A 240 -11.07 -16.75 -4.78
C ILE A 240 -11.86 -17.50 -5.87
N ALA A 241 -13.15 -17.79 -5.63
CA ALA A 241 -14.00 -18.49 -6.59
C ALA A 241 -14.24 -17.68 -7.88
N GLN A 242 -14.37 -16.34 -7.77
CA GLN A 242 -14.62 -15.43 -8.89
C GLN A 242 -13.35 -15.03 -9.63
N PHE A 243 -12.18 -15.18 -9.02
CA PHE A 243 -10.93 -14.75 -9.63
C PHE A 243 -10.61 -15.52 -10.91
N PRO A 244 -10.21 -14.86 -12.02
CA PRO A 244 -9.98 -15.52 -13.30
C PRO A 244 -8.91 -16.60 -13.21
N ARG A 245 -9.30 -17.86 -13.44
CA ARG A 245 -8.39 -19.03 -13.40
C ARG A 245 -7.19 -18.89 -14.34
N SER A 246 -7.34 -18.18 -15.47
CA SER A 246 -6.27 -17.89 -16.41
C SER A 246 -5.14 -17.03 -15.84
N ARG A 247 -5.40 -16.29 -14.77
CA ARG A 247 -4.42 -15.47 -14.07
C ARG A 247 -3.69 -16.22 -12.95
N MET A 248 -4.21 -17.37 -12.53
CA MET A 248 -3.63 -18.17 -11.45
C MET A 248 -2.54 -19.10 -12.00
N LYS A 249 -1.31 -18.97 -11.50
CA LYS A 249 -0.26 -19.97 -11.64
C LYS A 249 -0.38 -21.01 -10.53
N CYS A 250 -0.70 -20.61 -9.30
CA CYS A 250 -1.10 -21.50 -8.23
C CYS A 250 -2.62 -21.60 -8.19
N ARG A 251 -3.16 -22.82 -8.30
CA ARG A 251 -4.62 -23.09 -8.27
C ARG A 251 -5.08 -23.69 -6.94
N ASN A 252 -4.13 -24.09 -6.09
CA ASN A 252 -4.39 -24.55 -4.74
C ASN A 252 -4.43 -23.35 -3.81
N VAL A 253 -5.58 -22.68 -3.73
CA VAL A 253 -5.80 -21.45 -2.96
C VAL A 253 -6.97 -21.67 -2.02
N GLU A 254 -6.73 -21.56 -0.72
CA GLU A 254 -7.74 -21.82 0.32
C GLU A 254 -7.62 -20.83 1.48
N CYS A 255 -8.76 -20.35 1.98
CA CYS A 255 -8.86 -19.55 3.18
C CYS A 255 -9.49 -20.38 4.31
N ALA A 256 -8.81 -20.49 5.44
CA ALA A 256 -9.33 -21.15 6.64
C ALA A 256 -10.03 -20.11 7.53
N LEU A 257 -11.22 -20.46 8.02
CA LEU A 257 -11.93 -19.70 9.04
C LEU A 257 -11.52 -20.18 10.43
N ASP A 258 -10.43 -19.61 10.97
CA ASP A 258 -9.89 -19.99 12.26
C ASP A 258 -9.09 -18.85 12.90
N ASP A 259 -8.78 -19.01 14.19
CA ASP A 259 -7.82 -18.17 14.88
C ASP A 259 -6.38 -18.62 14.54
N VAL A 260 -5.50 -17.68 14.22
CA VAL A 260 -4.12 -17.94 13.79
C VAL A 260 -3.30 -18.75 14.80
N VAL A 261 -3.64 -18.68 16.08
CA VAL A 261 -2.95 -19.44 17.15
C VAL A 261 -3.25 -20.94 17.10
N ASN A 262 -4.35 -21.36 16.47
CA ASN A 262 -4.73 -22.75 16.31
C ASN A 262 -4.04 -23.44 15.13
N ILE A 263 -3.36 -22.66 14.27
CA ILE A 263 -2.81 -23.17 13.02
C ILE A 263 -1.45 -23.82 13.27
N THR A 264 -1.34 -25.07 12.88
CA THR A 264 -0.05 -25.77 12.85
C THR A 264 0.73 -25.33 11.59
N PRO A 265 1.96 -24.82 11.75
CA PRO A 265 2.79 -24.46 10.61
C PRO A 265 3.06 -25.65 9.68
N LEU A 266 3.07 -25.39 8.37
CA LEU A 266 3.34 -26.41 7.35
C LEU A 266 4.75 -26.98 7.47
N ASP A 267 4.93 -28.26 7.13
CA ASP A 267 6.23 -28.94 7.13
C ASP A 267 7.14 -28.56 5.94
N GLY A 268 6.58 -27.95 4.91
CA GLY A 268 7.29 -27.53 3.70
C GLY A 268 7.96 -26.16 3.80
N GLU A 269 8.74 -25.83 2.78
CA GLU A 269 9.26 -24.46 2.60
C GLU A 269 8.08 -23.47 2.44
N ALA A 270 8.16 -22.28 3.07
CA ALA A 270 7.02 -21.37 3.11
C ALA A 270 7.42 -19.91 3.22
N VAL A 271 6.53 -19.06 2.71
CA VAL A 271 6.50 -17.62 2.96
C VAL A 271 5.34 -17.31 3.89
N HIS A 272 5.64 -16.78 5.06
CA HIS A 272 4.68 -16.34 6.07
C HIS A 272 4.52 -14.82 5.95
N TYR A 273 3.32 -14.33 5.63
CA TYR A 273 3.03 -12.93 5.40
C TYR A 273 2.11 -12.35 6.49
N PHE A 274 2.49 -11.18 7.00
CA PHE A 274 1.77 -10.46 8.04
C PHE A 274 1.65 -8.97 7.67
N PHE A 275 0.44 -8.47 7.54
CA PHE A 275 0.17 -7.04 7.39
C PHE A 275 -0.50 -6.50 8.65
N SER A 276 0.29 -6.35 9.73
CA SER A 276 -0.19 -5.87 11.04
C SER A 276 -1.58 -6.39 11.43
N PRO A 277 -1.82 -7.73 11.39
CA PRO A 277 -3.18 -8.26 11.50
C PRO A 277 -3.69 -8.32 12.94
N PHE A 278 -2.79 -8.32 13.92
CA PHE A 278 -3.10 -8.52 15.34
C PHE A 278 -2.00 -7.96 16.26
N ALA A 279 -2.29 -7.94 17.57
CA ALA A 279 -1.39 -7.45 18.60
C ALA A 279 -0.07 -8.25 18.69
N PRO A 280 1.02 -7.64 19.21
CA PRO A 280 2.35 -8.27 19.29
C PRO A 280 2.38 -9.58 20.04
N GLU A 281 1.50 -9.78 21.03
CA GLU A 281 1.42 -11.01 21.85
C GLU A 281 0.99 -12.20 21.00
N ILE A 282 -0.01 -12.02 20.14
CA ILE A 282 -0.49 -13.03 19.20
C ILE A 282 0.59 -13.33 18.15
N PHE A 283 1.26 -12.30 17.64
CA PHE A 283 2.38 -12.48 16.73
C PHE A 283 3.49 -13.33 17.38
N ALA A 284 3.86 -13.06 18.63
CA ALA A 284 4.87 -13.81 19.34
C ALA A 284 4.48 -15.29 19.53
N GLU A 285 3.20 -15.58 19.68
CA GLU A 285 2.69 -16.95 19.79
C GLU A 285 2.77 -17.69 18.44
N VAL A 286 2.29 -17.07 17.37
CA VAL A 286 2.39 -17.64 16.02
C VAL A 286 3.85 -17.84 15.62
N LEU A 287 4.72 -16.85 15.90
CA LEU A 287 6.16 -16.94 15.61
C LEU A 287 6.81 -18.09 16.38
N ARG A 288 6.45 -18.33 17.64
CA ARG A 288 6.95 -19.50 18.41
C ARG A 288 6.60 -20.82 17.73
N GLY A 289 5.38 -20.95 17.20
CA GLY A 289 4.97 -22.11 16.42
C GLY A 289 5.81 -22.30 15.16
N ILE A 290 6.03 -21.23 14.39
CA ILE A 290 6.86 -21.24 13.18
C ILE A 290 8.31 -21.65 13.53
N VAL A 291 8.89 -21.09 14.59
CA VAL A 291 10.25 -21.39 15.05
C VAL A 291 10.37 -22.84 15.53
N ALA A 292 9.39 -23.32 16.30
CA ALA A 292 9.37 -24.72 16.76
C ALA A 292 9.33 -25.69 15.57
N SER A 293 8.48 -25.41 14.58
CA SER A 293 8.41 -26.19 13.34
C SER A 293 9.72 -26.14 12.54
N TYR A 294 10.40 -24.97 12.50
CA TYR A 294 11.71 -24.84 11.88
C TYR A 294 12.78 -25.67 12.60
N HIS A 295 12.84 -25.64 13.93
CA HIS A 295 13.82 -26.44 14.69
C HIS A 295 13.57 -27.94 14.58
N ALA A 296 12.31 -28.35 14.53
CA ALA A 296 11.96 -29.76 14.30
C ALA A 296 12.40 -30.25 12.91
N ARG A 297 12.32 -29.37 11.90
CA ARG A 297 12.69 -29.67 10.52
C ARG A 297 13.28 -28.41 9.85
N PRO A 298 14.59 -28.21 9.92
CA PRO A 298 15.26 -27.07 9.30
C PRO A 298 14.99 -27.02 7.78
N ARG A 299 14.48 -25.91 7.32
CA ARG A 299 14.08 -25.67 5.92
C ARG A 299 14.01 -24.18 5.64
N ARG A 300 13.90 -23.80 4.38
CA ARG A 300 13.81 -22.41 3.96
C ARG A 300 12.43 -21.83 4.28
N LEU A 301 12.41 -20.84 5.14
CA LEU A 301 11.24 -20.06 5.49
C LEU A 301 11.53 -18.57 5.30
N TYR A 302 10.53 -17.84 4.80
CA TYR A 302 10.53 -16.39 4.82
C TYR A 302 9.42 -15.87 5.73
N VAL A 303 9.70 -14.81 6.46
CA VAL A 303 8.70 -14.07 7.25
C VAL A 303 8.69 -12.65 6.76
N ILE A 304 7.57 -12.22 6.19
CA ILE A 304 7.34 -10.87 5.67
C ILE A 304 6.46 -10.12 6.66
N LEU A 305 6.96 -8.99 7.15
CA LEU A 305 6.29 -8.15 8.13
C LEU A 305 6.04 -6.76 7.53
N ILE A 306 4.78 -6.37 7.46
CA ILE A 306 4.36 -5.08 6.95
C ILE A 306 3.74 -4.27 8.10
N ASP A 307 4.28 -3.06 8.33
CA ASP A 307 3.87 -2.11 9.39
C ASP A 307 3.89 -2.71 10.80
N MET A 308 4.79 -3.65 11.04
CA MET A 308 5.00 -4.29 12.33
C MET A 308 6.39 -3.94 12.86
N ASP A 309 6.47 -3.60 14.15
CA ASP A 309 7.75 -3.42 14.85
C ASP A 309 8.07 -4.69 15.64
N ALA A 310 8.49 -5.71 14.91
CA ALA A 310 8.74 -7.05 15.43
C ALA A 310 10.22 -7.47 15.32
N ALA A 311 11.13 -6.55 15.04
CA ALA A 311 12.55 -6.84 14.87
C ALA A 311 13.15 -7.53 16.11
N GLU A 312 12.80 -7.08 17.31
CA GLU A 312 13.26 -7.67 18.56
C GLU A 312 12.78 -9.12 18.72
N PHE A 313 11.52 -9.40 18.38
CA PHE A 313 10.98 -10.77 18.41
C PHE A 313 11.74 -11.66 17.43
N MET A 314 11.96 -11.20 16.19
CA MET A 314 12.69 -11.96 15.18
C MET A 314 14.14 -12.24 15.60
N HIS A 315 14.86 -11.25 16.13
CA HIS A 315 16.24 -11.42 16.60
C HIS A 315 16.35 -12.39 17.78
N LYS A 316 15.42 -12.34 18.73
CA LYS A 316 15.41 -13.25 19.89
C LYS A 316 15.25 -14.71 19.51
N THR A 317 14.69 -15.02 18.35
CA THR A 317 14.54 -16.43 17.91
C THR A 317 15.86 -17.09 17.58
N GLY A 318 16.88 -16.35 17.14
CA GLY A 318 18.14 -16.89 16.61
C GLY A 318 17.98 -17.77 15.36
N ALA A 319 16.76 -17.89 14.81
CA ALA A 319 16.42 -18.76 13.68
C ALA A 319 16.39 -18.03 12.33
N PHE A 320 16.31 -16.70 12.34
CA PHE A 320 16.10 -15.87 11.15
C PHE A 320 17.14 -14.75 11.05
N ARG A 321 17.43 -14.35 9.81
CA ARG A 321 18.19 -13.14 9.48
C ARG A 321 17.36 -12.23 8.62
N GLU A 322 17.52 -10.92 8.77
CA GLU A 322 16.89 -9.94 7.89
C GLU A 322 17.49 -10.02 6.47
N VAL A 323 16.61 -9.95 5.47
CA VAL A 323 16.96 -9.90 4.05
C VAL A 323 16.58 -8.52 3.52
N LYS A 324 17.51 -7.85 2.86
CA LYS A 324 17.25 -6.54 2.26
C LYS A 324 16.54 -6.73 0.92
N LEU A 325 15.56 -5.88 0.67
CA LEU A 325 14.97 -5.77 -0.67
C LEU A 325 16.06 -5.46 -1.71
N PRO A 326 15.91 -5.90 -2.96
CA PRO A 326 16.80 -5.50 -4.05
C PRO A 326 16.90 -3.97 -4.13
N PRO A 327 18.01 -3.40 -4.61
CA PRO A 327 18.27 -1.95 -4.51
C PRO A 327 17.17 -1.07 -5.10
N ALA A 328 16.62 -1.44 -6.25
CA ALA A 328 15.56 -0.68 -6.93
C ALA A 328 14.24 -0.69 -6.14
N GLU A 329 13.78 -1.86 -5.74
CA GLU A 329 12.55 -2.06 -4.94
C GLU A 329 12.70 -1.43 -3.56
N ARG A 330 13.87 -1.51 -2.95
CA ARG A 330 14.16 -0.85 -1.67
C ARG A 330 14.03 0.66 -1.77
N MET A 331 14.58 1.28 -2.81
CA MET A 331 14.46 2.71 -3.04
C MET A 331 13.00 3.12 -3.27
N GLN A 332 12.27 2.35 -4.09
CA GLN A 332 10.84 2.58 -4.33
C GLN A 332 10.04 2.43 -3.04
N ALA A 333 10.26 1.37 -2.28
CA ALA A 333 9.57 1.12 -1.02
C ALA A 333 9.85 2.22 0.01
N GLN A 334 11.10 2.67 0.15
CA GLN A 334 11.46 3.77 1.06
C GLN A 334 10.80 5.10 0.70
N THR A 335 10.54 5.33 -0.60
CA THR A 335 9.98 6.59 -1.09
C THR A 335 8.46 6.54 -1.19
N LEU A 336 7.90 5.42 -1.66
CA LEU A 336 6.50 5.33 -2.07
C LEU A 336 5.65 4.43 -1.17
N SER A 337 6.23 3.67 -0.24
CA SER A 337 5.45 2.89 0.70
C SER A 337 5.02 3.73 1.90
N PRO A 338 3.72 3.73 2.26
CA PRO A 338 3.26 4.32 3.52
C PRO A 338 3.57 3.42 4.74
N TYR A 339 4.06 2.20 4.51
CA TYR A 339 4.30 1.16 5.51
C TYR A 339 5.75 0.73 5.55
N LYS A 340 6.23 0.36 6.74
CA LYS A 340 7.51 -0.33 6.90
C LYS A 340 7.41 -1.74 6.29
N ILE A 341 8.47 -2.17 5.61
CA ILE A 341 8.61 -3.53 5.07
C ILE A 341 9.85 -4.14 5.69
N ALA A 342 9.71 -5.28 6.34
CA ALA A 342 10.82 -6.09 6.81
C ALA A 342 10.65 -7.54 6.34
N VAL A 343 11.71 -8.14 5.84
CA VAL A 343 11.71 -9.52 5.36
C VAL A 343 12.82 -10.28 6.07
N TYR A 344 12.47 -11.44 6.59
CA TYR A 344 13.41 -12.33 7.28
C TYR A 344 13.43 -13.68 6.59
N ARG A 345 14.62 -14.29 6.52
CA ARG A 345 14.81 -15.64 6.00
C ARG A 345 15.41 -16.51 7.08
N SER A 346 14.99 -17.78 7.15
CA SER A 346 15.60 -18.77 8.03
C SER A 346 17.09 -18.97 7.72
N LEU A 347 17.84 -19.46 8.71
CA LEU A 347 19.29 -19.68 8.58
C LEU A 347 19.64 -20.98 7.83
N ALA A 348 18.63 -21.86 7.57
CA ALA A 348 18.80 -23.06 6.75
C ALA A 348 18.88 -22.71 5.27
#